data_7e124147bf479238b89952a13d045972
#
_entry.id   7e124147bf479238b89952a13d045972
#
_cell.length_a   1.000
_cell.length_b   1.000
_cell.length_c   1.000
_cell.angle_alpha   90.00
_cell.angle_beta   90.00
_cell.angle_gamma   90.00
#
_symmetry.space_group_name_H-M   'P 1'
#
loop_
_entity.id
_entity.type
_entity.pdbx_description
1 polymer ?
#
loop_
_entity_poly.entity_id
_entity_poly.type
_entity_poly.pdbx_seq_one_letter_code
_entity_poly.pdbx_strand_id
1 'polypeptide(L)'
;IYDAVAGIRNETVLLEPGKVNFALYKKIDASNRIVEAMNPTSRMKAVKNPVEMENLRKAHLKDGVALTKFLCWMKKNAGKVELRETEAAERLEDYRKAQEGYLGPSFTTISAFGSNAAMCHYHATKEQESPVGTDGFYLVDSGGQYYEGTTDVTRTIAVGHVTDEMKEHFTLVMMGMLRLMNAKFLYGCRGLNVDYLARGPLWERGFDFNHGTGHGVGFLSAVHE
;
A
#
# COMPACT_ATOMS: atom_id res chain seq x y z
N ILE A 1 -20.62 -11.90 17.00
CA ILE A 1 -20.06 -13.00 16.19
C ILE A 1 -19.68 -14.21 17.04
N TYR A 2 -19.07 -14.04 18.20
CA TYR A 2 -18.65 -15.16 19.07
C TYR A 2 -19.82 -16.03 19.52
N ASP A 3 -20.95 -15.42 19.91
CA ASP A 3 -22.16 -16.16 20.33
C ASP A 3 -22.81 -16.90 19.15
N ALA A 4 -22.81 -16.28 17.97
CA ALA A 4 -23.32 -16.92 16.76
C ALA A 4 -22.50 -18.18 16.40
N VAL A 5 -21.17 -18.08 16.46
CA VAL A 5 -20.28 -19.24 16.22
C VAL A 5 -20.43 -20.31 17.30
N ALA A 6 -20.57 -19.89 18.58
CA ALA A 6 -20.79 -20.79 19.69
C ALA A 6 -22.14 -21.56 19.60
N GLY A 7 -23.09 -21.06 18.82
CA GLY A 7 -24.39 -21.73 18.58
C GLY A 7 -24.40 -22.80 17.48
N ILE A 8 -23.36 -22.89 16.66
CA ILE A 8 -23.27 -23.85 15.55
C ILE A 8 -23.03 -25.25 16.12
N ARG A 9 -23.82 -26.25 15.68
CA ARG A 9 -23.74 -27.62 16.13
C ARG A 9 -23.92 -28.62 14.97
N ASN A 10 -23.14 -29.70 15.02
CA ASN A 10 -23.24 -30.81 14.08
C ASN A 10 -23.08 -30.42 12.61
N GLU A 11 -22.34 -29.36 12.36
CA GLU A 11 -22.10 -28.79 11.03
C GLU A 11 -20.64 -28.98 10.57
N THR A 12 -20.40 -28.77 9.29
CA THR A 12 -19.04 -28.67 8.75
C THR A 12 -18.66 -27.24 8.68
N VAL A 13 -17.66 -26.84 9.46
CA VAL A 13 -17.13 -25.46 9.53
C VAL A 13 -15.81 -25.39 8.80
N LEU A 14 -15.78 -24.64 7.69
CA LEU A 14 -14.54 -24.33 7.00
C LEU A 14 -13.91 -23.10 7.67
N LEU A 15 -12.65 -23.20 8.00
CA LEU A 15 -11.86 -22.08 8.50
C LEU A 15 -10.46 -22.05 7.90
N GLU A 16 -9.90 -20.85 7.80
CA GLU A 16 -8.52 -20.63 7.37
C GLU A 16 -7.67 -20.30 8.62
N PRO A 17 -6.84 -21.25 9.12
CA PRO A 17 -6.18 -21.12 10.43
C PRO A 17 -5.35 -19.83 10.59
N GLY A 18 -4.68 -19.39 9.53
CA GLY A 18 -3.88 -18.18 9.53
C GLY A 18 -4.67 -16.85 9.58
N LYS A 19 -6.01 -16.91 9.43
CA LYS A 19 -6.87 -15.72 9.39
C LYS A 19 -7.95 -15.70 10.49
N VAL A 20 -8.10 -16.78 11.21
CA VAL A 20 -9.07 -16.88 12.32
C VAL A 20 -8.37 -16.65 13.64
N ASN A 21 -8.84 -15.67 14.42
CA ASN A 21 -8.29 -15.47 15.75
C ASN A 21 -8.63 -16.64 16.69
N PHE A 22 -7.71 -16.94 17.61
CA PHE A 22 -7.81 -18.10 18.49
C PHE A 22 -9.03 -18.09 19.43
N ALA A 23 -9.49 -16.90 19.85
CA ALA A 23 -10.67 -16.77 20.68
C ALA A 23 -11.95 -17.21 19.95
N LEU A 24 -12.05 -16.88 18.64
CA LEU A 24 -13.16 -17.33 17.80
C LEU A 24 -13.10 -18.86 17.56
N TYR A 25 -11.90 -19.37 17.26
CA TYR A 25 -11.67 -20.81 17.11
C TYR A 25 -12.15 -21.60 18.34
N LYS A 26 -11.82 -21.15 19.54
CA LYS A 26 -12.25 -21.78 20.79
C LYS A 26 -13.77 -21.77 21.04
N LYS A 27 -14.52 -20.96 20.33
CA LYS A 27 -15.99 -20.93 20.43
C LYS A 27 -16.66 -21.97 19.54
N ILE A 28 -15.93 -22.58 18.62
CA ILE A 28 -16.48 -23.64 17.76
C ILE A 28 -16.71 -24.90 18.66
N ASP A 29 -17.95 -25.35 18.71
CA ASP A 29 -18.31 -26.52 19.50
C ASP A 29 -17.70 -27.80 18.91
N ALA A 30 -17.31 -28.73 19.78
CA ALA A 30 -16.65 -29.97 19.41
C ALA A 30 -17.54 -30.95 18.57
N SER A 31 -18.85 -30.72 18.52
CA SER A 31 -19.75 -31.48 17.64
C SER A 31 -19.56 -31.11 16.15
N ASN A 32 -18.89 -30.01 15.84
CA ASN A 32 -18.66 -29.57 14.47
C ASN A 32 -17.44 -30.27 13.87
N ARG A 33 -17.54 -30.61 12.58
CA ARG A 33 -16.38 -31.03 11.77
C ARG A 33 -15.63 -29.80 11.24
N ILE A 34 -14.39 -29.63 11.65
CA ILE A 34 -13.54 -28.56 11.13
C ILE A 34 -12.84 -29.02 9.85
N VAL A 35 -12.93 -28.18 8.81
CA VAL A 35 -12.18 -28.30 7.55
C VAL A 35 -11.25 -27.09 7.44
N GLU A 36 -9.96 -27.34 7.52
CA GLU A 36 -8.93 -26.31 7.35
C GLU A 36 -8.63 -26.12 5.86
N ALA A 37 -9.04 -24.98 5.32
CA ALA A 37 -8.82 -24.62 3.93
C ALA A 37 -8.87 -23.11 3.75
N MET A 38 -8.33 -22.63 2.62
CA MET A 38 -8.47 -21.23 2.23
C MET A 38 -9.95 -20.83 2.13
N ASN A 39 -10.30 -19.69 2.69
CA ASN A 39 -11.64 -19.15 2.59
C ASN A 39 -11.97 -18.85 1.11
N PRO A 40 -13.02 -19.49 0.53
CA PRO A 40 -13.37 -19.28 -0.88
C PRO A 40 -13.70 -17.81 -1.20
N THR A 41 -14.24 -17.05 -0.24
CA THR A 41 -14.54 -15.63 -0.44
C THR A 41 -13.28 -14.79 -0.63
N SER A 42 -12.13 -15.18 -0.04
CA SER A 42 -10.84 -14.51 -0.27
C SER A 42 -10.42 -14.59 -1.74
N ARG A 43 -10.58 -15.76 -2.36
CA ARG A 43 -10.28 -15.96 -3.78
C ARG A 43 -11.27 -15.22 -4.67
N MET A 44 -12.57 -15.29 -4.34
CA MET A 44 -13.62 -14.61 -5.11
C MET A 44 -13.42 -13.11 -5.15
N LYS A 45 -13.01 -12.52 -4.03
CA LYS A 45 -12.73 -11.09 -3.89
C LYS A 45 -11.42 -10.68 -4.61
N ALA A 46 -10.38 -11.51 -4.56
CA ALA A 46 -9.09 -11.22 -5.18
C ALA A 46 -9.16 -11.18 -6.72
N VAL A 47 -10.06 -11.98 -7.32
CA VAL A 47 -10.26 -12.00 -8.78
C VAL A 47 -11.34 -10.99 -9.16
N LYS A 48 -10.91 -9.80 -9.59
CA LYS A 48 -11.81 -8.70 -9.97
C LYS A 48 -12.54 -9.03 -11.28
N ASN A 49 -13.85 -8.77 -11.28
CA ASN A 49 -14.66 -8.89 -12.48
C ASN A 49 -14.43 -7.71 -13.46
N PRO A 50 -14.94 -7.76 -14.71
CA PRO A 50 -14.72 -6.69 -15.69
C PRO A 50 -15.21 -5.30 -15.23
N VAL A 51 -16.30 -5.23 -14.46
CA VAL A 51 -16.85 -3.96 -13.96
C VAL A 51 -15.92 -3.38 -12.88
N GLU A 52 -15.46 -4.20 -11.93
CA GLU A 52 -14.48 -3.80 -10.91
C GLU A 52 -13.17 -3.34 -11.55
N MET A 53 -12.69 -4.06 -12.59
CA MET A 53 -11.45 -3.68 -13.30
C MET A 53 -11.57 -2.33 -13.98
N GLU A 54 -12.70 -2.05 -14.65
CA GLU A 54 -12.92 -0.75 -15.28
C GLU A 54 -13.06 0.37 -14.26
N ASN A 55 -13.75 0.11 -13.17
CA ASN A 55 -13.88 1.06 -12.07
C ASN A 55 -12.55 1.35 -11.38
N LEU A 56 -11.71 0.34 -11.12
CA LEU A 56 -10.36 0.55 -10.58
C LEU A 56 -9.52 1.47 -11.49
N ARG A 57 -9.62 1.34 -12.83
CA ARG A 57 -8.94 2.25 -13.76
C ARG A 57 -9.41 3.70 -13.57
N LYS A 58 -10.73 3.91 -13.39
CA LYS A 58 -11.30 5.25 -13.13
C LYS A 58 -10.81 5.81 -11.79
N ALA A 59 -10.83 5.00 -10.72
CA ALA A 59 -10.33 5.39 -9.42
C ALA A 59 -8.85 5.83 -9.50
N HIS A 60 -8.01 5.03 -10.16
CA HIS A 60 -6.59 5.36 -10.32
C HIS A 60 -6.35 6.60 -11.21
N LEU A 61 -7.22 6.87 -12.18
CA LEU A 61 -7.14 8.11 -12.97
C LEU A 61 -7.44 9.33 -12.11
N LYS A 62 -8.52 9.30 -11.30
CA LYS A 62 -8.88 10.38 -10.37
C LYS A 62 -7.78 10.62 -9.34
N ASP A 63 -7.30 9.55 -8.71
CA ASP A 63 -6.22 9.62 -7.72
C ASP A 63 -4.91 10.12 -8.35
N GLY A 64 -4.60 9.66 -9.55
CA GLY A 64 -3.44 10.09 -10.33
C GLY A 64 -3.46 11.59 -10.63
N VAL A 65 -4.64 12.18 -10.90
CA VAL A 65 -4.80 13.63 -11.07
C VAL A 65 -4.52 14.36 -9.75
N ALA A 66 -5.06 13.87 -8.63
CA ALA A 66 -4.83 14.46 -7.32
C ALA A 66 -3.34 14.42 -6.93
N LEU A 67 -2.72 13.24 -7.06
CA LEU A 67 -1.29 13.06 -6.79
C LEU A 67 -0.41 13.93 -7.71
N THR A 68 -0.72 14.00 -9.00
CA THR A 68 0.06 14.83 -9.94
C THR A 68 0.00 16.32 -9.56
N LYS A 69 -1.18 16.82 -9.20
CA LYS A 69 -1.33 18.21 -8.69
C LYS A 69 -0.49 18.42 -7.43
N PHE A 70 -0.52 17.46 -6.50
CA PHE A 70 0.30 17.49 -5.30
C PHE A 70 1.81 17.52 -5.63
N LEU A 71 2.29 16.64 -6.49
CA LEU A 71 3.70 16.59 -6.87
C LEU A 71 4.16 17.90 -7.54
N CYS A 72 3.30 18.49 -8.39
CA CYS A 72 3.56 19.82 -8.96
C CYS A 72 3.63 20.91 -7.89
N TRP A 73 2.74 20.84 -6.91
CA TRP A 73 2.75 21.79 -5.78
C TRP A 73 4.00 21.59 -4.91
N MET A 74 4.37 20.36 -4.58
CA MET A 74 5.59 20.04 -3.84
C MET A 74 6.84 20.60 -4.53
N LYS A 75 7.01 20.38 -5.83
CA LYS A 75 8.16 20.90 -6.60
C LYS A 75 8.24 22.44 -6.62
N LYS A 76 7.11 23.12 -6.47
CA LYS A 76 7.07 24.59 -6.42
C LYS A 76 7.41 25.16 -5.04
N ASN A 77 7.09 24.44 -3.97
CA ASN A 77 7.08 24.96 -2.60
C ASN A 77 8.17 24.34 -1.71
N ALA A 78 8.45 23.04 -1.82
CA ALA A 78 9.43 22.36 -0.98
C ALA A 78 10.81 23.05 -1.08
N GLY A 79 11.42 23.29 0.08
CA GLY A 79 12.68 24.02 0.21
C GLY A 79 12.59 25.53 0.01
N LYS A 80 11.41 26.10 -0.30
CA LYS A 80 11.20 27.55 -0.50
C LYS A 80 10.27 28.17 0.55
N VAL A 81 9.39 27.37 1.12
CA VAL A 81 8.52 27.76 2.22
C VAL A 81 8.74 26.78 3.38
N GLU A 82 8.47 27.22 4.58
CA GLU A 82 8.40 26.28 5.71
C GLU A 82 7.23 25.32 5.46
N LEU A 83 7.53 24.04 5.46
CA LEU A 83 6.58 22.98 5.16
C LEU A 83 6.88 21.78 6.07
N ARG A 84 5.85 21.19 6.64
CA ARG A 84 5.94 20.01 7.49
C ARG A 84 5.33 18.79 6.82
N GLU A 85 5.72 17.61 7.28
CA GLU A 85 5.24 16.34 6.74
C GLU A 85 3.71 16.21 6.85
N THR A 86 3.11 16.64 7.97
CA THR A 86 1.64 16.62 8.14
C THR A 86 0.94 17.59 7.21
N GLU A 87 1.47 18.79 7.02
CA GLU A 87 0.91 19.79 6.10
C GLU A 87 0.94 19.31 4.64
N ALA A 88 2.02 18.60 4.27
CA ALA A 88 2.12 17.98 2.96
C ALA A 88 1.07 16.88 2.77
N ALA A 89 0.86 16.04 3.78
CA ALA A 89 -0.19 15.00 3.76
C ALA A 89 -1.60 15.62 3.67
N GLU A 90 -1.89 16.66 4.46
CA GLU A 90 -3.17 17.38 4.42
C GLU A 90 -3.41 18.01 3.04
N ARG A 91 -2.38 18.57 2.41
CA ARG A 91 -2.48 19.14 1.05
C ARG A 91 -2.82 18.09 0.00
N LEU A 92 -2.23 16.88 0.09
CA LEU A 92 -2.59 15.79 -0.82
C LEU A 92 -4.04 15.34 -0.61
N GLU A 93 -4.45 15.26 0.64
CA GLU A 93 -5.83 14.93 1.00
C GLU A 93 -6.84 15.94 0.43
N ASP A 94 -6.53 17.24 0.45
CA ASP A 94 -7.37 18.29 -0.16
C ASP A 94 -7.53 18.08 -1.68
N TYR A 95 -6.46 17.68 -2.38
CA TYR A 95 -6.54 17.37 -3.81
C TYR A 95 -7.40 16.13 -4.09
N ARG A 96 -7.40 15.13 -3.19
CA ARG A 96 -8.26 13.94 -3.26
C ARG A 96 -9.71 14.27 -2.98
N LYS A 97 -10.00 15.06 -1.94
CA LYS A 97 -11.35 15.54 -1.61
C LYS A 97 -12.01 16.31 -2.76
N ALA A 98 -11.22 16.95 -3.62
CA ALA A 98 -11.70 17.63 -4.80
C ALA A 98 -12.07 16.69 -5.97
N GLN A 99 -11.81 15.38 -5.85
CA GLN A 99 -12.21 14.40 -6.86
C GLN A 99 -13.61 13.89 -6.56
N GLU A 100 -14.39 13.71 -7.63
CA GLU A 100 -15.74 13.14 -7.51
C GLU A 100 -15.70 11.70 -6.98
N GLY A 101 -16.58 11.38 -6.04
CA GLY A 101 -16.73 10.04 -5.47
C GLY A 101 -15.66 9.65 -4.46
N TYR A 102 -14.81 10.59 -4.01
CA TYR A 102 -13.87 10.36 -2.93
C TYR A 102 -14.59 10.13 -1.60
N LEU A 103 -14.23 9.06 -0.88
CA LEU A 103 -14.87 8.66 0.38
C LEU A 103 -13.96 8.87 1.60
N GLY A 104 -12.65 8.87 1.39
CA GLY A 104 -11.65 8.99 2.44
C GLY A 104 -10.34 8.31 2.04
N PRO A 105 -9.29 8.39 2.88
CA PRO A 105 -8.03 7.70 2.62
C PRO A 105 -8.22 6.19 2.69
N SER A 106 -7.51 5.44 1.83
CA SER A 106 -7.47 3.97 1.88
C SER A 106 -6.61 3.45 3.04
N PHE A 107 -5.64 4.24 3.45
CA PHE A 107 -4.82 4.09 4.66
C PHE A 107 -4.26 5.46 5.07
N THR A 108 -3.71 5.54 6.28
CA THR A 108 -3.09 6.77 6.77
C THR A 108 -1.91 7.15 5.89
N THR A 109 -1.93 8.33 5.30
CA THR A 109 -0.86 8.81 4.42
C THR A 109 0.49 8.81 5.14
N ILE A 110 1.47 8.19 4.51
CA ILE A 110 2.88 8.27 4.89
C ILE A 110 3.49 9.44 4.12
N SER A 111 3.86 10.48 4.84
CA SER A 111 4.49 11.68 4.32
C SER A 111 5.81 11.83 5.07
N ALA A 112 6.93 11.60 4.41
CA ALA A 112 8.20 11.41 5.08
C ALA A 112 9.36 12.09 4.33
N PHE A 113 10.16 12.87 5.06
CA PHE A 113 11.37 13.49 4.54
C PHE A 113 12.62 12.83 5.13
N GLY A 114 13.62 12.59 4.27
CA GLY A 114 14.92 12.07 4.69
C GLY A 114 14.81 10.71 5.40
N SER A 115 15.39 10.60 6.61
CA SER A 115 15.45 9.35 7.37
C SER A 115 14.09 8.78 7.80
N ASN A 116 13.05 9.60 7.92
CA ASN A 116 11.71 9.14 8.26
C ASN A 116 11.15 8.20 7.19
N ALA A 117 11.55 8.40 5.93
CA ALA A 117 11.14 7.54 4.82
C ALA A 117 11.70 6.11 4.88
N ALA A 118 12.67 5.84 5.74
CA ALA A 118 13.18 4.47 5.97
C ALA A 118 12.22 3.60 6.80
N MET A 119 11.23 4.19 7.44
CA MET A 119 10.21 3.48 8.22
C MET A 119 8.97 3.25 7.36
N CYS A 120 8.76 2.01 6.90
CA CYS A 120 7.69 1.65 5.96
C CYS A 120 6.26 1.89 6.46
N HIS A 121 6.05 2.09 7.77
CA HIS A 121 4.76 2.47 8.37
C HIS A 121 4.90 3.75 9.20
N TYR A 122 5.71 4.69 8.71
CA TYR A 122 5.87 5.99 9.36
C TYR A 122 4.57 6.78 9.38
N HIS A 123 4.25 7.37 10.51
CA HIS A 123 3.13 8.29 10.67
C HIS A 123 3.61 9.58 11.29
N ALA A 124 3.64 10.63 10.49
CA ALA A 124 3.86 11.98 10.99
C ALA A 124 2.68 12.40 11.86
N THR A 125 2.96 12.92 13.05
CA THR A 125 1.99 13.62 13.90
C THR A 125 2.52 15.02 14.20
N LYS A 126 1.66 15.93 14.59
CA LYS A 126 2.08 17.32 14.93
C LYS A 126 3.12 17.39 16.06
N GLU A 127 3.18 16.34 16.88
CA GLU A 127 4.15 16.20 17.98
C GLU A 127 5.46 15.52 17.52
N GLN A 128 5.40 14.76 16.44
CA GLN A 128 6.50 13.91 15.96
C GLN A 128 6.63 13.97 14.43
N GLU A 129 6.76 15.15 13.88
CA GLU A 129 6.99 15.37 12.47
C GLU A 129 8.30 16.07 12.19
N SER A 130 8.83 15.89 11.00
CA SER A 130 9.99 16.64 10.52
C SER A 130 9.56 17.77 9.57
N PRO A 131 10.34 18.86 9.52
CA PRO A 131 10.20 19.80 8.41
C PRO A 131 10.66 19.12 7.11
N VAL A 132 9.98 19.43 6.02
CA VAL A 132 10.46 19.08 4.68
C VAL A 132 11.66 19.97 4.38
N GLY A 133 12.85 19.37 4.37
CA GLY A 133 14.11 20.10 4.19
C GLY A 133 14.32 20.63 2.79
N THR A 134 15.51 21.19 2.55
CA THR A 134 15.89 21.80 1.28
C THR A 134 16.63 20.86 0.33
N ASP A 135 17.19 19.75 0.87
CA ASP A 135 18.04 18.82 0.12
C ASP A 135 17.79 17.39 0.56
N GLY A 136 17.47 16.51 -0.35
CA GLY A 136 17.24 15.09 -0.08
C GLY A 136 16.01 14.51 -0.78
N PHE A 137 15.48 13.41 -0.26
CA PHE A 137 14.26 12.79 -0.76
C PHE A 137 13.06 13.06 0.16
N TYR A 138 11.94 13.33 -0.49
CA TYR A 138 10.62 13.27 0.13
C TYR A 138 9.85 12.09 -0.46
N LEU A 139 9.33 11.24 0.43
CA LEU A 139 8.49 10.10 0.08
C LEU A 139 7.05 10.38 0.51
N VAL A 140 6.12 10.10 -0.38
CA VAL A 140 4.69 10.04 -0.07
C VAL A 140 4.14 8.69 -0.49
N ASP A 141 3.54 7.99 0.45
CA ASP A 141 2.82 6.74 0.24
C ASP A 141 1.38 6.92 0.74
N SER A 142 0.43 6.72 -0.15
CA SER A 142 -0.94 7.16 0.10
C SER A 142 -1.93 6.53 -0.87
N GLY A 143 -3.19 6.57 -0.53
CA GLY A 143 -4.26 6.14 -1.42
C GLY A 143 -5.61 6.68 -1.00
N GLY A 144 -6.61 6.46 -1.83
CA GLY A 144 -7.99 6.88 -1.60
C GLY A 144 -8.98 5.75 -1.78
N GLN A 145 -10.06 5.83 -1.03
CA GLN A 145 -11.30 5.10 -1.30
C GLN A 145 -12.20 5.97 -2.16
N TYR A 146 -12.63 5.43 -3.27
CA TYR A 146 -13.58 6.03 -4.19
C TYR A 146 -14.76 5.08 -4.40
N TYR A 147 -15.92 5.57 -4.83
CA TYR A 147 -17.01 4.66 -5.23
C TYR A 147 -16.58 3.65 -6.29
N GLU A 148 -15.58 3.99 -7.09
CA GLU A 148 -15.01 3.15 -8.13
C GLU A 148 -13.93 2.19 -7.63
N GLY A 149 -13.49 2.29 -6.38
CA GLY A 149 -12.52 1.35 -5.80
C GLY A 149 -11.44 2.00 -4.97
N THR A 150 -10.46 1.21 -4.62
CA THR A 150 -9.35 1.56 -3.72
C THR A 150 -8.09 1.86 -4.54
N THR A 151 -7.33 2.90 -4.15
CA THR A 151 -6.01 3.19 -4.73
C THR A 151 -4.92 3.08 -3.66
N ASP A 152 -3.71 2.80 -4.13
CA ASP A 152 -2.48 2.72 -3.35
C ASP A 152 -1.33 3.13 -4.26
N VAL A 153 -0.60 4.19 -3.88
CA VAL A 153 0.45 4.73 -4.73
C VAL A 153 1.53 5.41 -3.91
N THR A 154 2.78 5.03 -4.18
CA THR A 154 3.96 5.64 -3.57
C THR A 154 4.75 6.46 -4.60
N ARG A 155 5.29 7.61 -4.19
CA ARG A 155 6.26 8.39 -4.96
C ARG A 155 7.35 8.94 -4.07
N THR A 156 8.59 8.78 -4.54
CA THR A 156 9.77 9.45 -3.95
C THR A 156 10.25 10.53 -4.91
N ILE A 157 10.41 11.75 -4.43
CA ILE A 157 10.85 12.88 -5.22
C ILE A 157 12.07 13.56 -4.61
N ALA A 158 12.94 14.08 -5.46
CA ALA A 158 14.05 14.90 -5.02
C ALA A 158 13.54 16.32 -4.65
N VAL A 159 13.99 16.80 -3.50
CA VAL A 159 13.86 18.17 -3.04
C VAL A 159 15.28 18.75 -3.01
N GLY A 160 15.55 19.80 -3.80
CA GLY A 160 16.88 20.38 -3.89
C GLY A 160 17.96 19.41 -4.35
N HIS A 161 19.11 19.44 -3.69
CA HIS A 161 20.26 18.59 -4.03
C HIS A 161 20.09 17.18 -3.48
N VAL A 162 20.49 16.17 -4.26
CA VAL A 162 20.62 14.77 -3.86
C VAL A 162 22.05 14.28 -4.16
N THR A 163 22.62 13.51 -3.24
CA THR A 163 23.97 12.95 -3.36
C THR A 163 24.04 11.88 -4.46
N ASP A 164 25.24 11.53 -4.90
CA ASP A 164 25.42 10.47 -5.87
C ASP A 164 25.04 9.10 -5.30
N GLU A 165 25.26 8.86 -4.02
CA GLU A 165 24.79 7.68 -3.29
C GLU A 165 23.25 7.57 -3.34
N MET A 166 22.53 8.67 -3.05
CA MET A 166 21.07 8.71 -3.16
C MET A 166 20.58 8.40 -4.58
N LYS A 167 21.27 8.92 -5.60
CA LYS A 167 20.95 8.63 -7.00
C LYS A 167 21.17 7.15 -7.32
N GLU A 168 22.27 6.56 -6.84
CA GLU A 168 22.55 5.13 -7.01
C GLU A 168 21.44 4.29 -6.39
N HIS A 169 21.11 4.51 -5.12
CA HIS A 169 20.06 3.75 -4.42
C HIS A 169 18.70 3.90 -5.11
N PHE A 170 18.30 5.11 -5.46
CA PHE A 170 17.07 5.36 -6.21
C PHE A 170 17.05 4.60 -7.54
N THR A 171 18.16 4.58 -8.25
CA THR A 171 18.30 3.88 -9.53
C THR A 171 18.17 2.36 -9.36
N LEU A 172 18.80 1.78 -8.34
CA LEU A 172 18.70 0.35 -8.04
C LEU A 172 17.27 -0.08 -7.73
N VAL A 173 16.57 0.69 -6.90
CA VAL A 173 15.14 0.46 -6.59
C VAL A 173 14.29 0.57 -7.85
N MET A 174 14.50 1.61 -8.68
CA MET A 174 13.80 1.78 -9.95
C MET A 174 14.04 0.62 -10.92
N MET A 175 15.29 0.13 -11.01
CA MET A 175 15.61 -1.04 -11.83
C MET A 175 14.86 -2.29 -11.35
N GLY A 176 14.82 -2.53 -10.04
CA GLY A 176 14.09 -3.65 -9.45
C GLY A 176 12.59 -3.56 -9.75
N MET A 177 12.00 -2.40 -9.54
CA MET A 177 10.59 -2.14 -9.85
C MET A 177 10.28 -2.40 -11.33
N LEU A 178 11.08 -1.87 -12.24
CA LEU A 178 10.88 -2.05 -13.68
C LEU A 178 11.08 -3.51 -14.12
N ARG A 179 12.05 -4.23 -13.55
CA ARG A 179 12.23 -5.66 -13.80
C ARG A 179 10.97 -6.44 -13.40
N LEU A 180 10.43 -6.17 -12.20
CA LEU A 180 9.22 -6.82 -11.70
C LEU A 180 7.99 -6.45 -12.55
N MET A 181 7.79 -5.18 -12.89
CA MET A 181 6.67 -4.72 -13.71
C MET A 181 6.63 -5.36 -15.11
N ASN A 182 7.81 -5.64 -15.69
CA ASN A 182 7.91 -6.26 -17.01
C ASN A 182 8.05 -7.79 -16.96
N ALA A 183 7.97 -8.39 -15.76
CA ALA A 183 8.14 -9.83 -15.61
C ALA A 183 7.01 -10.61 -16.28
N LYS A 184 7.40 -11.67 -16.98
CA LYS A 184 6.47 -12.70 -17.47
C LYS A 184 6.68 -13.95 -16.64
N PHE A 185 5.61 -14.50 -16.11
CA PHE A 185 5.65 -15.69 -15.27
C PHE A 185 4.45 -16.60 -15.54
N LEU A 186 4.60 -17.86 -15.17
CA LEU A 186 3.57 -18.87 -15.42
C LEU A 186 2.39 -18.69 -14.44
N TYR A 187 1.20 -19.08 -14.88
CA TYR A 187 0.05 -19.19 -14.01
C TYR A 187 0.37 -20.11 -12.83
N GLY A 188 -0.01 -19.69 -11.62
CA GLY A 188 0.31 -20.40 -10.37
C GLY A 188 1.57 -19.92 -9.67
N CYS A 189 2.40 -19.09 -10.30
CA CYS A 189 3.49 -18.39 -9.60
C CYS A 189 2.94 -17.51 -8.48
N ARG A 190 3.67 -17.48 -7.38
CA ARG A 190 3.39 -16.62 -6.21
C ARG A 190 4.35 -15.43 -6.20
N GLY A 191 4.03 -14.39 -5.43
CA GLY A 191 4.91 -13.23 -5.27
C GLY A 191 6.34 -13.62 -4.88
N LEU A 192 6.51 -14.61 -4.02
CA LEU A 192 7.83 -15.16 -3.62
C LEU A 192 8.68 -15.63 -4.82
N ASN A 193 8.06 -16.14 -5.88
CA ASN A 193 8.80 -16.62 -7.06
C ASN A 193 9.40 -15.48 -7.90
N VAL A 194 8.84 -14.28 -7.80
CA VAL A 194 9.24 -13.10 -8.58
C VAL A 194 9.89 -12.00 -7.73
N ASP A 195 9.93 -12.15 -6.41
CA ASP A 195 10.49 -11.20 -5.46
C ASP A 195 11.95 -10.82 -5.77
N TYR A 196 12.77 -11.79 -6.18
CA TYR A 196 14.17 -11.56 -6.58
C TYR A 196 14.31 -10.52 -7.70
N LEU A 197 13.32 -10.39 -8.58
CA LEU A 197 13.38 -9.40 -9.67
C LEU A 197 13.46 -7.96 -9.13
N ALA A 198 12.80 -7.70 -8.01
CA ALA A 198 12.87 -6.41 -7.33
C ALA A 198 14.14 -6.26 -6.49
N ARG A 199 14.56 -7.33 -5.76
CA ARG A 199 15.69 -7.27 -4.84
C ARG A 199 17.06 -7.42 -5.53
N GLY A 200 17.11 -8.11 -6.65
CA GLY A 200 18.37 -8.47 -7.32
C GLY A 200 19.33 -7.29 -7.52
N PRO A 201 18.91 -6.15 -8.09
CA PRO A 201 19.78 -4.98 -8.26
C PRO A 201 20.38 -4.45 -6.96
N LEU A 202 19.64 -4.53 -5.84
CA LEU A 202 20.12 -4.14 -4.52
C LEU A 202 21.12 -5.16 -3.97
N TRP A 203 20.80 -6.45 -4.07
CA TRP A 203 21.69 -7.54 -3.60
C TRP A 203 23.02 -7.56 -4.32
N GLU A 204 23.07 -7.23 -5.62
CA GLU A 204 24.32 -7.08 -6.40
C GLU A 204 25.26 -6.01 -5.80
N ARG A 205 24.72 -5.10 -4.97
CA ARG A 205 25.46 -4.03 -4.27
C ARG A 205 25.54 -4.23 -2.76
N GLY A 206 25.06 -5.36 -2.24
CA GLY A 206 25.05 -5.66 -0.80
C GLY A 206 23.95 -4.95 -0.01
N PHE A 207 22.91 -4.40 -0.68
CA PHE A 207 21.77 -3.75 -0.05
C PHE A 207 20.53 -4.65 -0.09
N ASP A 208 19.60 -4.38 0.82
CA ASP A 208 18.27 -4.99 0.83
C ASP A 208 17.25 -4.05 1.49
N PHE A 209 15.97 -4.41 1.43
CA PHE A 209 14.89 -3.79 2.19
C PHE A 209 14.17 -4.87 3.03
N ASN A 210 13.73 -4.50 4.24
CA ASN A 210 13.19 -5.43 5.24
C ASN A 210 11.65 -5.49 5.27
N HIS A 211 10.97 -4.99 4.25
CA HIS A 211 9.52 -5.05 4.11
C HIS A 211 9.09 -5.96 2.96
N GLY A 212 7.79 -6.18 2.77
CA GLY A 212 7.26 -6.88 1.60
C GLY A 212 7.53 -6.12 0.31
N THR A 213 7.70 -6.84 -0.80
CA THR A 213 7.95 -6.21 -2.12
C THR A 213 6.69 -5.62 -2.73
N GLY A 214 5.53 -6.20 -2.45
CA GLY A 214 4.26 -5.72 -2.96
C GLY A 214 3.11 -6.62 -2.59
N HIS A 215 1.92 -6.20 -2.95
CA HIS A 215 0.66 -6.87 -2.62
C HIS A 215 -0.42 -6.54 -3.66
N GLY A 216 -1.51 -7.30 -3.65
CA GLY A 216 -2.73 -6.93 -4.37
C GLY A 216 -3.46 -5.80 -3.65
N VAL A 217 -4.35 -5.11 -4.37
CA VAL A 217 -5.17 -4.02 -3.83
C VAL A 217 -6.62 -4.45 -3.81
N GLY A 218 -7.28 -4.30 -2.66
CA GLY A 218 -8.70 -4.60 -2.50
C GLY A 218 -9.60 -3.66 -3.31
N PHE A 219 -10.86 -4.02 -3.47
CA PHE A 219 -11.89 -3.17 -4.08
C PHE A 219 -12.87 -2.72 -3.00
N LEU A 220 -12.87 -1.43 -2.64
CA LEU A 220 -13.60 -0.88 -1.48
C LEU A 220 -13.38 -1.71 -0.22
N SER A 221 -12.13 -2.10 0.03
CA SER A 221 -11.72 -2.99 1.09
C SER A 221 -10.36 -2.57 1.63
N ALA A 222 -9.75 -3.42 2.48
CA ALA A 222 -8.38 -3.22 2.92
C ALA A 222 -7.44 -3.09 1.71
N VAL A 223 -6.48 -2.20 1.82
CA VAL A 223 -5.51 -1.93 0.74
C VAL A 223 -4.64 -3.16 0.47
N HIS A 224 -4.23 -3.89 1.49
CA HIS A 224 -3.51 -5.15 1.37
C HIS A 224 -4.47 -6.31 1.08
N GLU A 225 -4.30 -6.95 -0.06
CA GLU A 225 -5.07 -8.12 -0.46
C GLU A 225 -4.18 -9.29 -0.89
#